data_cfeb42c7c2fa2ac818cad11b090e0b0d
#
_entry.id   cfeb42c7c2fa2ac818cad11b090e0b0d
#
_cell.length_a   1.000
_cell.length_b   1.000
_cell.length_c   1.000
_cell.angle_alpha   90.00
_cell.angle_beta   90.00
_cell.angle_gamma   90.00
#
_symmetry.space_group_name_H-M   'P 1'
#
loop_
_entity.id
_entity.type
_entity.pdbx_description
1 polymer ?
#
loop_
_entity_poly.entity_id
_entity_poly.type
_entity_poly.pdbx_seq_one_letter_code
_entity_poly.pdbx_strand_id
1 'polypeptide(L)'
;MNAQQTKLARQLAETELRIRSIYVATYIPRECGIATFTKDLTNAINILNPHHLADIVTLDDEALGGDHIDYPWEVKYKIDQNNLKSYLAAADYINQSGADVVSIQHEFGIFGGKSGEYVIPFVESIKKPLVLTFHTVLPSPSDQQKDIMQRISAKAAAIVVMVQTASDRLIDVYGVDAKKIVVIPHGIPDITFGPTEPHKELLGYDGQSLISGFGLLSRGKGYEYAIEAMRDVVTNHPNARLLILGQTHPVVLRNEGEKYRQSLKRLIKKYGLERNVELVNRYLSLSEIVGFLQATDIYVTPFPGLDQITSGTLAYAIGAGKACIATPYLFAQEVLADNRGLLVRPGDAKDLAEKINYLLDHPRKRLEIARNAYAYARNMIWPNVALRYLELFGIITGK
;
A
#
# COMPACT_ATOMS: atom_id res chain seq x y z
N MET A 1 -19.84 23.47 4.38
CA MET A 1 -18.88 23.82 3.29
C MET A 1 -18.59 25.31 3.40
N ASN A 2 -17.32 25.69 3.49
CA ASN A 2 -16.94 27.10 3.49
C ASN A 2 -16.88 27.62 2.04
N ALA A 3 -16.84 28.96 1.87
CA ALA A 3 -16.86 29.62 0.54
C ALA A 3 -15.72 29.15 -0.39
N GLN A 4 -14.60 28.72 0.19
CA GLN A 4 -13.42 28.23 -0.53
C GLN A 4 -13.63 26.79 -1.08
N GLN A 5 -14.32 25.93 -0.31
CA GLN A 5 -14.74 24.60 -0.76
C GLN A 5 -15.81 24.69 -1.86
N THR A 6 -16.73 25.65 -1.77
CA THR A 6 -17.74 25.90 -2.80
C THR A 6 -17.11 26.46 -4.09
N LYS A 7 -16.07 27.29 -3.98
CA LYS A 7 -15.32 27.80 -5.14
C LYS A 7 -14.52 26.70 -5.83
N LEU A 8 -13.85 25.85 -5.06
CA LEU A 8 -13.11 24.70 -5.59
C LEU A 8 -14.06 23.67 -6.24
N ALA A 9 -15.20 23.38 -5.61
CA ALA A 9 -16.21 22.50 -6.19
C ALA A 9 -16.80 23.07 -7.50
N ARG A 10 -17.00 24.41 -7.60
CA ARG A 10 -17.41 25.04 -8.85
C ARG A 10 -16.32 25.02 -9.91
N GLN A 11 -15.07 25.27 -9.56
CA GLN A 11 -13.93 25.17 -10.49
C GLN A 11 -13.75 23.74 -11.00
N LEU A 12 -13.93 22.73 -10.15
CA LEU A 12 -13.91 21.31 -10.55
C LEU A 12 -15.11 20.92 -11.43
N ALA A 13 -16.29 21.52 -11.18
CA ALA A 13 -17.47 21.31 -12.04
C ALA A 13 -17.39 22.06 -13.38
N GLU A 14 -16.64 23.15 -13.46
CA GLU A 14 -16.39 23.91 -14.69
C GLU A 14 -15.26 23.32 -15.54
N THR A 15 -14.30 22.62 -14.95
CA THR A 15 -13.34 21.75 -15.64
C THR A 15 -13.97 20.36 -15.72
N GLU A 16 -14.87 20.13 -16.66
CA GLU A 16 -15.37 18.79 -16.98
C GLU A 16 -14.19 17.94 -17.49
N LEU A 17 -13.45 17.33 -16.56
CA LEU A 17 -12.45 16.33 -16.88
C LEU A 17 -13.17 15.08 -17.42
N ARG A 18 -13.41 15.05 -18.71
CA ARG A 18 -14.08 13.95 -19.43
C ARG A 18 -13.06 12.88 -19.83
N ILE A 19 -12.38 12.28 -18.86
CA ILE A 19 -11.36 11.28 -19.13
C ILE A 19 -11.93 9.89 -18.88
N ARG A 20 -11.99 9.08 -19.94
CA ARG A 20 -12.32 7.65 -19.84
C ARG A 20 -11.05 6.86 -19.58
N SER A 21 -10.93 6.28 -18.41
CA SER A 21 -9.75 5.54 -17.99
C SER A 21 -10.05 4.05 -17.80
N ILE A 22 -9.12 3.21 -18.26
CA ILE A 22 -9.09 1.77 -17.94
C ILE A 22 -7.93 1.51 -17.00
N TYR A 23 -8.20 0.77 -15.92
CA TYR A 23 -7.19 0.29 -14.98
C TYR A 23 -6.93 -1.19 -15.17
N VAL A 24 -5.65 -1.55 -15.31
CA VAL A 24 -5.21 -2.95 -15.40
C VAL A 24 -4.46 -3.31 -14.15
N ALA A 25 -5.01 -4.24 -13.36
CA ALA A 25 -4.45 -4.65 -12.06
C ALA A 25 -5.13 -5.94 -11.57
N THR A 26 -4.70 -6.47 -10.44
CA THR A 26 -5.56 -7.29 -9.59
C THR A 26 -6.66 -6.41 -9.00
N TYR A 27 -7.84 -6.99 -8.74
CA TYR A 27 -8.97 -6.25 -8.20
C TYR A 27 -9.70 -7.06 -7.12
N ILE A 28 -10.51 -6.38 -6.30
CA ILE A 28 -11.35 -7.06 -5.31
C ILE A 28 -12.35 -8.01 -6.01
N PRO A 29 -12.70 -9.14 -5.40
CA PRO A 29 -12.43 -9.55 -4.02
C PRO A 29 -11.07 -10.26 -3.79
N ARG A 30 -10.14 -10.22 -4.74
CA ARG A 30 -8.80 -10.78 -4.52
C ARG A 30 -8.12 -10.07 -3.34
N GLU A 31 -7.72 -10.85 -2.33
CA GLU A 31 -7.07 -10.33 -1.13
C GLU A 31 -5.58 -10.04 -1.38
N CYS A 32 -5.28 -8.88 -1.91
CA CYS A 32 -3.90 -8.39 -2.07
C CYS A 32 -3.82 -6.86 -2.01
N GLY A 33 -2.64 -6.33 -1.68
CA GLY A 33 -2.44 -4.88 -1.54
C GLY A 33 -2.71 -4.10 -2.83
N ILE A 34 -2.37 -4.68 -4.01
CA ILE A 34 -2.61 -4.02 -5.31
C ILE A 34 -4.11 -3.94 -5.62
N ALA A 35 -4.88 -4.98 -5.30
CA ALA A 35 -6.33 -4.98 -5.49
C ALA A 35 -7.01 -3.90 -4.64
N THR A 36 -6.62 -3.79 -3.37
CA THR A 36 -7.12 -2.74 -2.46
C THR A 36 -6.72 -1.35 -2.94
N PHE A 37 -5.45 -1.15 -3.31
CA PHE A 37 -4.95 0.12 -3.85
C PHE A 37 -5.75 0.54 -5.09
N THR A 38 -5.94 -0.39 -6.04
CA THR A 38 -6.66 -0.12 -7.29
C THR A 38 -8.10 0.26 -7.02
N LYS A 39 -8.78 -0.47 -6.11
CA LYS A 39 -10.16 -0.16 -5.72
C LYS A 39 -10.27 1.23 -5.09
N ASP A 40 -9.39 1.56 -4.14
CA ASP A 40 -9.43 2.85 -3.45
C ASP A 40 -9.13 4.00 -4.39
N LEU A 41 -8.12 3.85 -5.27
CA LEU A 41 -7.79 4.85 -6.29
C LEU A 41 -8.96 5.07 -7.24
N THR A 42 -9.54 4.00 -7.81
CA THR A 42 -10.62 4.13 -8.78
C THR A 42 -11.91 4.66 -8.16
N ASN A 43 -12.19 4.34 -6.90
CA ASN A 43 -13.29 4.97 -6.16
C ASN A 43 -13.10 6.49 -6.04
N ALA A 44 -11.89 6.94 -5.69
CA ALA A 44 -11.59 8.36 -5.57
C ALA A 44 -11.64 9.07 -6.95
N ILE A 45 -11.14 8.42 -8.00
CA ILE A 45 -11.26 8.89 -9.40
C ILE A 45 -12.73 9.04 -9.78
N ASN A 46 -13.57 8.04 -9.49
CA ASN A 46 -15.00 8.06 -9.85
C ASN A 46 -15.77 9.18 -9.13
N ILE A 47 -15.37 9.53 -7.90
CA ILE A 47 -15.95 10.67 -7.17
C ILE A 47 -15.63 12.00 -7.87
N LEU A 48 -14.40 12.15 -8.39
CA LEU A 48 -13.95 13.38 -9.06
C LEU A 48 -14.32 13.44 -10.54
N ASN A 49 -14.62 12.31 -11.17
CA ASN A 49 -14.96 12.16 -12.59
C ASN A 49 -16.24 11.30 -12.78
N PRO A 50 -17.38 11.72 -12.22
CA PRO A 50 -18.59 10.88 -12.13
C PRO A 50 -19.25 10.59 -13.47
N HIS A 51 -18.95 11.36 -14.52
CA HIS A 51 -19.52 11.16 -15.87
C HIS A 51 -18.80 10.05 -16.66
N HIS A 52 -17.60 9.67 -16.25
CA HIS A 52 -16.80 8.64 -16.90
C HIS A 52 -16.13 7.77 -15.84
N LEU A 53 -16.88 6.80 -15.33
CA LEU A 53 -16.38 5.86 -14.32
C LEU A 53 -15.23 5.03 -14.88
N ALA A 54 -14.27 4.73 -14.02
CA ALA A 54 -13.12 3.90 -14.37
C ALA A 54 -13.54 2.46 -14.64
N ASP A 55 -13.15 1.93 -15.80
CA ASP A 55 -13.30 0.52 -16.13
C ASP A 55 -12.09 -0.28 -15.65
N ILE A 56 -12.33 -1.52 -15.22
CA ILE A 56 -11.29 -2.41 -14.71
C ILE A 56 -11.09 -3.59 -15.68
N VAL A 57 -9.84 -3.84 -16.01
CA VAL A 57 -9.35 -5.09 -16.62
C VAL A 57 -8.55 -5.81 -15.54
N THR A 58 -9.09 -6.88 -14.98
CA THR A 58 -8.47 -7.55 -13.83
C THR A 58 -7.58 -8.70 -14.25
N LEU A 59 -6.45 -8.86 -13.54
CA LEU A 59 -5.62 -10.06 -13.58
C LEU A 59 -6.24 -11.11 -12.64
N ASP A 60 -6.71 -12.20 -13.21
CA ASP A 60 -7.35 -13.29 -12.49
C ASP A 60 -6.39 -14.49 -12.39
N ASP A 61 -6.24 -15.05 -11.19
CA ASP A 61 -5.51 -16.28 -10.93
C ASP A 61 -6.51 -17.31 -10.35
N GLU A 62 -7.06 -18.15 -11.18
CA GLU A 62 -8.02 -19.19 -10.79
C GLU A 62 -7.50 -20.05 -9.63
N ALA A 63 -6.18 -20.25 -9.55
CA ALA A 63 -5.57 -21.01 -8.47
C ALA A 63 -5.63 -20.30 -7.09
N LEU A 64 -5.89 -18.99 -7.05
CA LEU A 64 -6.04 -18.21 -5.81
C LEU A 64 -7.49 -18.00 -5.38
N GLY A 65 -8.45 -18.11 -6.29
CA GLY A 65 -9.85 -17.74 -6.03
C GLY A 65 -10.89 -18.87 -6.10
N GLY A 66 -10.50 -20.10 -6.49
CA GLY A 66 -11.45 -21.16 -6.82
C GLY A 66 -12.21 -20.89 -8.13
N ASP A 67 -13.13 -21.78 -8.50
CA ASP A 67 -13.71 -21.85 -9.85
C ASP A 67 -14.49 -20.60 -10.32
N HIS A 68 -14.92 -19.69 -9.43
CA HIS A 68 -15.63 -18.46 -9.83
C HIS A 68 -15.45 -17.32 -8.83
N ILE A 69 -14.56 -16.38 -9.14
CA ILE A 69 -14.57 -15.06 -8.47
C ILE A 69 -15.69 -14.22 -9.08
N ASP A 70 -16.66 -13.82 -8.26
CA ASP A 70 -17.70 -12.86 -8.63
C ASP A 70 -17.16 -11.44 -8.50
N TYR A 71 -16.63 -10.92 -9.59
CA TYR A 71 -16.09 -9.57 -9.64
C TYR A 71 -17.21 -8.53 -9.70
N PRO A 72 -17.03 -7.36 -9.07
CA PRO A 72 -18.00 -6.28 -9.15
C PRO A 72 -18.11 -5.71 -10.57
N TRP A 73 -19.21 -5.00 -10.81
CA TRP A 73 -19.61 -4.51 -12.13
C TRP A 73 -18.58 -3.61 -12.85
N GLU A 74 -17.67 -2.99 -12.12
CA GLU A 74 -16.58 -2.18 -12.66
C GLU A 74 -15.58 -3.02 -13.49
N VAL A 75 -15.49 -4.31 -13.21
CA VAL A 75 -14.63 -5.23 -13.97
C VAL A 75 -15.31 -5.57 -15.30
N LYS A 76 -14.70 -5.09 -16.38
CA LYS A 76 -15.21 -5.26 -17.76
C LYS A 76 -14.52 -6.38 -18.52
N TYR A 77 -13.32 -6.75 -18.10
CA TYR A 77 -12.56 -7.82 -18.74
C TYR A 77 -11.67 -8.54 -17.73
N LYS A 78 -11.45 -9.84 -17.92
CA LYS A 78 -10.59 -10.69 -17.08
C LYS A 78 -9.43 -11.20 -17.91
N ILE A 79 -8.21 -11.04 -17.40
CA ILE A 79 -7.00 -11.65 -17.96
C ILE A 79 -6.70 -12.89 -17.13
N ASP A 80 -6.69 -14.07 -17.73
CA ASP A 80 -6.10 -15.25 -17.10
C ASP A 80 -4.59 -14.99 -16.92
N GLN A 81 -4.17 -14.86 -15.67
CA GLN A 81 -2.81 -14.48 -15.28
C GLN A 81 -1.77 -15.41 -15.91
N ASN A 82 -2.08 -16.67 -16.10
CA ASN A 82 -1.14 -17.69 -16.55
C ASN A 82 -1.22 -17.99 -18.05
N ASN A 83 -2.05 -17.28 -18.81
CA ASN A 83 -2.28 -17.50 -20.23
C ASN A 83 -1.91 -16.27 -21.07
N LEU A 84 -0.77 -16.30 -21.75
CA LEU A 84 -0.30 -15.21 -22.60
C LEU A 84 -1.32 -14.74 -23.66
N LYS A 85 -2.11 -15.67 -24.23
CA LYS A 85 -3.12 -15.30 -25.22
C LYS A 85 -4.23 -14.43 -24.63
N SER A 86 -4.53 -14.60 -23.34
CA SER A 86 -5.50 -13.78 -22.62
C SER A 86 -5.05 -12.33 -22.50
N TYR A 87 -3.73 -12.09 -22.33
CA TYR A 87 -3.16 -10.74 -22.34
C TYR A 87 -3.30 -10.04 -23.69
N LEU A 88 -3.04 -10.75 -24.80
CA LEU A 88 -3.17 -10.19 -26.14
C LEU A 88 -4.64 -9.87 -26.46
N ALA A 89 -5.57 -10.76 -26.10
CA ALA A 89 -7.00 -10.51 -26.26
C ALA A 89 -7.48 -9.31 -25.41
N ALA A 90 -6.93 -9.14 -24.20
CA ALA A 90 -7.19 -7.95 -23.39
C ALA A 90 -6.66 -6.67 -24.01
N ALA A 91 -5.47 -6.70 -24.62
CA ALA A 91 -4.94 -5.54 -25.35
C ALA A 91 -5.85 -5.16 -26.54
N ASP A 92 -6.38 -6.13 -27.27
CA ASP A 92 -7.33 -5.90 -28.36
C ASP A 92 -8.64 -5.30 -27.83
N TYR A 93 -9.19 -5.83 -26.73
CA TYR A 93 -10.35 -5.26 -26.07
C TYR A 93 -10.12 -3.78 -25.66
N ILE A 94 -8.99 -3.48 -25.03
CA ILE A 94 -8.61 -2.12 -24.63
C ILE A 94 -8.49 -1.19 -25.85
N ASN A 95 -7.85 -1.65 -26.93
CA ASN A 95 -7.67 -0.87 -28.13
C ASN A 95 -8.99 -0.52 -28.83
N GLN A 96 -9.98 -1.41 -28.77
CA GLN A 96 -11.32 -1.21 -29.32
C GLN A 96 -12.24 -0.41 -28.39
N SER A 97 -11.88 -0.24 -27.11
CA SER A 97 -12.69 0.50 -26.14
C SER A 97 -12.68 2.01 -26.41
N GLY A 98 -13.61 2.72 -25.79
CA GLY A 98 -13.66 4.19 -25.78
C GLY A 98 -12.67 4.87 -24.82
N ALA A 99 -11.74 4.15 -24.20
CA ALA A 99 -10.81 4.71 -23.23
C ALA A 99 -9.84 5.72 -23.86
N ASP A 100 -9.56 6.79 -23.14
CA ASP A 100 -8.59 7.82 -23.52
C ASP A 100 -7.20 7.48 -23.00
N VAL A 101 -7.12 6.78 -21.85
CA VAL A 101 -5.89 6.42 -21.17
C VAL A 101 -6.01 5.06 -20.51
N VAL A 102 -4.89 4.33 -20.47
CA VAL A 102 -4.75 3.05 -19.76
C VAL A 102 -3.78 3.23 -18.60
N SER A 103 -4.19 2.87 -17.40
CA SER A 103 -3.35 2.90 -16.19
C SER A 103 -3.07 1.48 -15.71
N ILE A 104 -1.83 1.05 -15.72
CA ILE A 104 -1.41 -0.27 -15.27
C ILE A 104 -0.73 -0.16 -13.90
N GLN A 105 -1.23 -0.93 -12.93
CA GLN A 105 -0.59 -1.10 -11.64
C GLN A 105 0.41 -2.26 -11.75
N HIS A 106 1.69 -1.96 -11.76
CA HIS A 106 2.71 -2.98 -11.97
C HIS A 106 3.34 -3.46 -10.66
N GLU A 107 3.29 -4.78 -10.49
CA GLU A 107 4.04 -5.56 -9.50
C GLU A 107 4.43 -6.88 -10.17
N PHE A 108 5.68 -7.32 -10.03
CA PHE A 108 6.17 -8.53 -10.72
C PHE A 108 5.31 -9.77 -10.44
N GLY A 109 4.84 -9.92 -9.20
CA GLY A 109 4.11 -11.10 -8.75
C GLY A 109 2.65 -11.22 -9.21
N ILE A 110 2.09 -10.20 -9.86
CA ILE A 110 0.69 -10.24 -10.35
C ILE A 110 0.59 -10.55 -11.85
N PHE A 111 1.67 -10.52 -12.58
CA PHE A 111 1.72 -10.88 -14.01
C PHE A 111 2.26 -12.30 -14.19
N GLY A 112 1.78 -12.98 -15.22
CA GLY A 112 2.20 -14.33 -15.55
C GLY A 112 3.56 -14.41 -16.25
N GLY A 113 4.04 -15.63 -16.41
CA GLY A 113 5.35 -15.91 -16.95
C GLY A 113 6.46 -15.75 -15.92
N LYS A 114 7.72 -15.95 -16.34
CA LYS A 114 8.86 -15.81 -15.46
C LYS A 114 9.05 -14.33 -15.09
N SER A 115 9.06 -14.02 -13.80
CA SER A 115 9.15 -12.63 -13.30
C SER A 115 8.06 -11.67 -13.81
N GLY A 116 6.91 -12.20 -14.29
CA GLY A 116 5.82 -11.35 -14.81
C GLY A 116 5.99 -10.93 -16.27
N GLU A 117 6.79 -11.62 -17.07
CA GLU A 117 7.18 -11.22 -18.45
C GLU A 117 6.01 -11.09 -19.41
N TYR A 118 4.83 -11.68 -19.14
CA TYR A 118 3.65 -11.54 -20.01
C TYR A 118 3.14 -10.10 -20.10
N VAL A 119 3.55 -9.23 -19.16
CA VAL A 119 3.26 -7.79 -19.25
C VAL A 119 3.91 -7.13 -20.47
N ILE A 120 5.04 -7.64 -20.97
CA ILE A 120 5.77 -7.04 -22.12
C ILE A 120 4.92 -7.05 -23.39
N PRO A 121 4.54 -8.22 -23.97
CA PRO A 121 3.74 -8.25 -25.19
C PRO A 121 2.37 -7.59 -25.00
N PHE A 122 1.81 -7.64 -23.80
CA PHE A 122 0.57 -6.92 -23.46
C PHE A 122 0.74 -5.41 -23.64
N VAL A 123 1.72 -4.80 -22.98
CA VAL A 123 2.01 -3.36 -23.03
C VAL A 123 2.39 -2.92 -24.44
N GLU A 124 3.22 -3.69 -25.14
CA GLU A 124 3.63 -3.40 -26.52
C GLU A 124 2.44 -3.41 -27.50
N SER A 125 1.42 -4.22 -27.24
CA SER A 125 0.20 -4.32 -28.08
C SER A 125 -0.80 -3.18 -27.81
N ILE A 126 -0.71 -2.44 -26.70
CA ILE A 126 -1.60 -1.31 -26.39
C ILE A 126 -1.27 -0.13 -27.31
N LYS A 127 -2.30 0.42 -27.96
CA LYS A 127 -2.20 1.58 -28.89
C LYS A 127 -2.61 2.91 -28.24
N LYS A 128 -3.15 2.87 -27.03
CA LYS A 128 -3.63 4.04 -26.28
C LYS A 128 -2.52 4.64 -25.40
N PRO A 129 -2.62 5.92 -25.00
CA PRO A 129 -1.75 6.51 -24.00
C PRO A 129 -1.70 5.64 -22.73
N LEU A 130 -0.48 5.33 -22.27
CA LEU A 130 -0.25 4.38 -21.18
C LEU A 130 0.45 5.05 -20.01
N VAL A 131 -0.11 4.89 -18.80
CA VAL A 131 0.50 5.28 -17.53
C VAL A 131 0.81 4.00 -16.75
N LEU A 132 2.07 3.85 -16.33
CA LEU A 132 2.49 2.75 -15.45
C LEU A 132 2.64 3.27 -14.02
N THR A 133 2.09 2.56 -13.05
CA THR A 133 2.37 2.80 -11.63
C THR A 133 3.21 1.64 -11.10
N PHE A 134 4.44 1.90 -10.70
CA PHE A 134 5.33 0.87 -10.16
C PHE A 134 5.22 0.77 -8.64
N HIS A 135 4.83 -0.42 -8.16
CA HIS A 135 4.77 -0.76 -6.74
C HIS A 135 6.09 -1.33 -6.21
N THR A 136 6.93 -1.84 -7.11
CA THR A 136 8.28 -2.33 -6.81
C THR A 136 9.29 -1.80 -7.83
N VAL A 137 10.40 -1.24 -7.35
CA VAL A 137 11.58 -0.88 -8.16
C VAL A 137 12.80 -1.42 -7.42
N LEU A 138 13.33 -2.55 -7.89
CA LEU A 138 14.41 -3.27 -7.21
C LEU A 138 15.75 -2.53 -7.34
N PRO A 139 16.60 -2.53 -6.29
CA PRO A 139 17.96 -1.94 -6.36
C PRO A 139 18.91 -2.80 -7.16
N SER A 140 18.69 -4.12 -7.14
CA SER A 140 19.52 -5.12 -7.83
C SER A 140 18.61 -6.11 -8.57
N PRO A 141 17.98 -5.66 -9.69
CA PRO A 141 17.12 -6.55 -10.47
C PRO A 141 17.96 -7.63 -11.15
N SER A 142 17.35 -8.80 -11.39
CA SER A 142 17.88 -9.73 -12.38
C SER A 142 17.82 -9.12 -13.79
N ASP A 143 18.61 -9.63 -14.72
CA ASP A 143 18.61 -9.15 -16.11
C ASP A 143 17.19 -9.15 -16.72
N GLN A 144 16.42 -10.21 -16.43
CA GLN A 144 15.04 -10.32 -16.89
C GLN A 144 14.13 -9.26 -16.27
N GLN A 145 14.24 -9.00 -14.96
CA GLN A 145 13.45 -7.97 -14.29
C GLN A 145 13.81 -6.58 -14.81
N LYS A 146 15.09 -6.36 -15.09
CA LYS A 146 15.57 -5.11 -15.70
C LYS A 146 15.02 -4.92 -17.11
N ASP A 147 15.09 -5.95 -17.97
CA ASP A 147 14.54 -5.93 -19.32
C ASP A 147 13.03 -5.64 -19.32
N ILE A 148 12.26 -6.32 -18.46
CA ILE A 148 10.82 -6.07 -18.31
C ILE A 148 10.58 -4.59 -18.04
N MET A 149 11.20 -4.04 -16.99
CA MET A 149 10.99 -2.65 -16.57
C MET A 149 11.39 -1.66 -17.65
N GLN A 150 12.51 -1.89 -18.35
CA GLN A 150 12.98 -1.02 -19.44
C GLN A 150 12.01 -1.02 -20.61
N ARG A 151 11.56 -2.19 -21.07
CA ARG A 151 10.66 -2.32 -22.22
C ARG A 151 9.30 -1.70 -21.96
N ILE A 152 8.67 -1.99 -20.81
CA ILE A 152 7.38 -1.38 -20.50
C ILE A 152 7.50 0.12 -20.25
N SER A 153 8.60 0.60 -19.63
CA SER A 153 8.86 2.03 -19.44
C SER A 153 9.07 2.79 -20.76
N ALA A 154 9.73 2.15 -21.72
CA ALA A 154 9.91 2.74 -23.05
C ALA A 154 8.57 3.05 -23.73
N LYS A 155 7.58 2.16 -23.58
CA LYS A 155 6.23 2.28 -24.17
C LYS A 155 5.34 3.28 -23.41
N ALA A 156 5.57 3.50 -22.11
CA ALA A 156 4.74 4.37 -21.29
C ALA A 156 4.84 5.85 -21.70
N ALA A 157 3.71 6.55 -21.70
CA ALA A 157 3.65 8.01 -21.81
C ALA A 157 4.08 8.68 -20.49
N ALA A 158 3.72 8.09 -19.34
CA ALA A 158 4.22 8.49 -18.03
C ALA A 158 4.33 7.29 -17.09
N ILE A 159 5.15 7.46 -16.06
CA ILE A 159 5.42 6.47 -15.02
C ILE A 159 5.20 7.13 -13.67
N VAL A 160 4.36 6.51 -12.86
CA VAL A 160 4.10 6.94 -11.48
C VAL A 160 4.88 6.07 -10.51
N VAL A 161 5.55 6.72 -9.57
CA VAL A 161 6.16 6.12 -8.38
C VAL A 161 5.70 6.86 -7.13
N MET A 162 5.81 6.24 -5.97
CA MET A 162 5.17 6.77 -4.74
C MET A 162 6.15 7.53 -3.83
N VAL A 163 7.45 7.46 -4.11
CA VAL A 163 8.53 8.13 -3.36
C VAL A 163 9.63 8.60 -4.32
N GLN A 164 10.35 9.65 -3.93
CA GLN A 164 11.44 10.21 -4.76
C GLN A 164 12.56 9.19 -4.96
N THR A 165 12.91 8.44 -3.95
CA THR A 165 13.94 7.40 -4.02
C THR A 165 13.64 6.34 -5.11
N ALA A 166 12.37 6.06 -5.39
CA ALA A 166 11.99 5.17 -6.47
C ALA A 166 12.20 5.80 -7.86
N SER A 167 11.95 7.11 -7.99
CA SER A 167 12.25 7.88 -9.19
C SER A 167 13.76 7.86 -9.50
N ASP A 168 14.58 8.17 -8.50
CA ASP A 168 16.04 8.19 -8.64
C ASP A 168 16.56 6.80 -9.09
N ARG A 169 16.02 5.74 -8.48
CA ARG A 169 16.37 4.37 -8.83
C ARG A 169 15.95 3.97 -10.27
N LEU A 170 14.78 4.42 -10.74
CA LEU A 170 14.37 4.19 -12.13
C LEU A 170 15.35 4.83 -13.12
N ILE A 171 15.85 6.01 -12.80
CA ILE A 171 16.85 6.71 -13.62
C ILE A 171 18.20 5.96 -13.56
N ASP A 172 18.73 5.74 -12.36
CA ASP A 172 20.09 5.25 -12.15
C ASP A 172 20.28 3.78 -12.53
N VAL A 173 19.31 2.91 -12.20
CA VAL A 173 19.43 1.45 -12.39
C VAL A 173 18.84 1.01 -13.71
N TYR A 174 17.71 1.61 -14.12
CA TYR A 174 16.95 1.15 -15.28
C TYR A 174 17.10 2.07 -16.50
N GLY A 175 17.72 3.26 -16.34
CA GLY A 175 17.94 4.21 -17.44
C GLY A 175 16.65 4.83 -17.98
N VAL A 176 15.63 4.95 -17.15
CA VAL A 176 14.35 5.56 -17.54
C VAL A 176 14.49 7.07 -17.65
N ASP A 177 13.92 7.66 -18.71
CA ASP A 177 13.91 9.12 -18.89
C ASP A 177 13.14 9.81 -17.73
N ALA A 178 13.85 10.68 -17.00
CA ALA A 178 13.31 11.44 -15.90
C ALA A 178 12.03 12.23 -16.25
N LYS A 179 11.91 12.68 -17.52
CA LYS A 179 10.74 13.43 -18.01
C LYS A 179 9.45 12.61 -18.02
N LYS A 180 9.54 11.28 -17.99
CA LYS A 180 8.39 10.38 -17.93
C LYS A 180 7.96 10.08 -16.50
N ILE A 181 8.78 10.39 -15.48
CA ILE A 181 8.54 9.96 -14.11
C ILE A 181 7.82 11.06 -13.33
N VAL A 182 6.74 10.66 -12.66
CA VAL A 182 5.94 11.53 -11.79
C VAL A 182 5.82 10.88 -10.42
N VAL A 183 6.12 11.63 -9.35
CA VAL A 183 5.95 11.15 -7.98
C VAL A 183 4.55 11.50 -7.51
N ILE A 184 3.68 10.49 -7.37
CA ILE A 184 2.35 10.60 -6.75
C ILE A 184 2.35 9.68 -5.54
N PRO A 185 2.17 10.21 -4.31
CA PRO A 185 2.31 9.39 -3.09
C PRO A 185 1.22 8.31 -3.00
N HIS A 186 1.47 7.31 -2.15
CA HIS A 186 0.48 6.27 -1.85
C HIS A 186 -0.78 6.90 -1.26
N GLY A 187 -1.96 6.55 -1.79
CA GLY A 187 -3.24 7.02 -1.26
C GLY A 187 -3.56 6.45 0.13
N ILE A 188 -4.21 7.24 0.94
CA ILE A 188 -4.66 6.86 2.29
C ILE A 188 -6.10 7.30 2.51
N PRO A 189 -6.87 6.63 3.40
CA PRO A 189 -8.17 7.14 3.84
C PRO A 189 -8.00 8.45 4.61
N ASP A 190 -9.00 9.32 4.53
CA ASP A 190 -9.02 10.54 5.33
C ASP A 190 -9.49 10.22 6.76
N ILE A 191 -8.54 10.03 7.67
CA ILE A 191 -8.78 9.67 9.07
C ILE A 191 -8.62 10.91 9.93
N THR A 192 -9.58 11.17 10.79
CA THR A 192 -9.51 12.30 11.74
C THR A 192 -8.43 12.06 12.79
N PHE A 193 -7.55 13.04 12.98
CA PHE A 193 -6.57 13.02 14.08
C PHE A 193 -7.27 13.28 15.41
N GLY A 194 -7.01 12.44 16.41
CA GLY A 194 -7.66 12.56 17.71
C GLY A 194 -7.00 11.69 18.79
N PRO A 195 -7.53 11.75 20.02
CA PRO A 195 -7.09 10.91 21.13
C PRO A 195 -7.39 9.43 20.85
N THR A 196 -6.57 8.54 21.41
CA THR A 196 -6.71 7.09 21.23
C THR A 196 -7.70 6.45 22.19
N GLU A 197 -7.91 7.06 23.35
CA GLU A 197 -8.66 6.50 24.47
C GLU A 197 -10.11 6.11 24.11
N PRO A 198 -10.93 6.96 23.43
CA PRO A 198 -12.30 6.58 23.06
C PRO A 198 -12.35 5.35 22.13
N HIS A 199 -11.36 5.19 21.27
CA HIS A 199 -11.26 4.06 20.35
C HIS A 199 -10.77 2.79 21.04
N LYS A 200 -9.92 2.91 22.07
CA LYS A 200 -9.52 1.79 22.95
C LYS A 200 -10.71 1.26 23.73
N GLU A 201 -11.52 2.15 24.28
CA GLU A 201 -12.77 1.81 24.97
C GLU A 201 -13.69 0.96 24.08
N LEU A 202 -13.95 1.43 22.87
CA LEU A 202 -14.79 0.72 21.90
C LEU A 202 -14.26 -0.67 21.52
N LEU A 203 -12.94 -0.87 21.58
CA LEU A 203 -12.29 -2.14 21.24
C LEU A 203 -11.97 -3.02 22.48
N GLY A 204 -12.27 -2.55 23.70
CA GLY A 204 -12.02 -3.29 24.94
C GLY A 204 -10.55 -3.28 25.38
N TYR A 205 -9.81 -2.22 25.06
CA TYR A 205 -8.40 -2.04 25.45
C TYR A 205 -8.17 -0.86 26.39
N ASP A 206 -9.14 -0.58 27.25
CA ASP A 206 -9.05 0.51 28.22
C ASP A 206 -7.80 0.45 29.07
N GLY A 207 -7.17 1.59 29.31
CA GLY A 207 -5.99 1.73 30.16
C GLY A 207 -4.73 1.02 29.62
N GLN A 208 -4.77 0.49 28.39
CA GLN A 208 -3.63 -0.18 27.78
C GLN A 208 -2.88 0.76 26.83
N SER A 209 -1.57 0.55 26.74
CA SER A 209 -0.73 1.19 25.72
C SER A 209 -0.66 0.27 24.50
N LEU A 210 -1.30 0.67 23.38
CA LEU A 210 -1.40 -0.18 22.20
C LEU A 210 -0.26 0.07 21.21
N ILE A 211 0.51 -0.97 20.97
CA ILE A 211 1.45 -1.09 19.87
C ILE A 211 0.77 -1.95 18.79
N SER A 212 0.76 -1.54 17.54
CA SER A 212 0.14 -2.36 16.50
C SER A 212 0.94 -2.42 15.21
N GLY A 213 0.68 -3.48 14.44
CA GLY A 213 1.07 -3.61 13.04
C GLY A 213 0.01 -4.40 12.29
N PHE A 214 -0.27 -4.06 11.04
CA PHE A 214 -1.28 -4.77 10.26
C PHE A 214 -0.80 -5.17 8.85
N GLY A 215 -1.53 -6.09 8.25
CA GLY A 215 -1.36 -6.57 6.88
C GLY A 215 -1.33 -8.09 6.78
N LEU A 216 -1.26 -8.60 5.56
CA LEU A 216 -1.17 -10.03 5.30
C LEU A 216 0.14 -10.58 5.87
N LEU A 217 0.01 -11.57 6.76
CA LEU A 217 1.11 -12.11 7.56
C LEU A 217 2.06 -12.98 6.72
N SER A 218 3.34 -12.64 6.77
CA SER A 218 4.43 -13.39 6.14
C SER A 218 5.74 -13.15 6.90
N ARG A 219 6.77 -13.97 6.66
CA ARG A 219 8.10 -13.79 7.27
C ARG A 219 8.73 -12.42 6.97
N GLY A 220 8.42 -11.86 5.79
CA GLY A 220 8.87 -10.52 5.42
C GLY A 220 8.32 -9.38 6.29
N LYS A 221 7.41 -9.67 7.25
CA LYS A 221 6.89 -8.68 8.20
C LYS A 221 7.71 -8.53 9.47
N GLY A 222 8.56 -9.52 9.82
CA GLY A 222 9.48 -9.44 10.96
C GLY A 222 8.82 -9.32 12.33
N TYR A 223 7.58 -9.80 12.48
CA TYR A 223 6.87 -9.70 13.76
C TYR A 223 7.50 -10.51 14.89
N GLU A 224 8.36 -11.48 14.58
CA GLU A 224 9.20 -12.16 15.58
C GLU A 224 10.05 -11.18 16.38
N TYR A 225 10.61 -10.16 15.75
CA TYR A 225 11.40 -9.11 16.43
C TYR A 225 10.52 -8.20 17.30
N ALA A 226 9.30 -7.90 16.85
CA ALA A 226 8.36 -7.15 17.66
C ALA A 226 7.91 -7.93 18.91
N ILE A 227 7.65 -9.24 18.78
CA ILE A 227 7.32 -10.11 19.93
C ILE A 227 8.51 -10.19 20.90
N GLU A 228 9.72 -10.35 20.39
CA GLU A 228 10.92 -10.39 21.22
C GLU A 228 11.13 -9.06 21.97
N ALA A 229 10.93 -7.92 21.31
CA ALA A 229 11.01 -6.59 21.90
C ALA A 229 10.02 -6.40 23.06
N MET A 230 8.84 -7.01 22.97
CA MET A 230 7.82 -6.92 24.04
C MET A 230 8.30 -7.48 25.38
N ARG A 231 9.30 -8.34 25.44
CA ARG A 231 9.88 -8.83 26.71
C ARG A 231 10.40 -7.67 27.57
N ASP A 232 11.15 -6.78 26.93
CA ASP A 232 11.73 -5.62 27.64
C ASP A 232 10.68 -4.51 27.82
N VAL A 233 9.77 -4.37 26.86
CA VAL A 233 8.68 -3.39 26.94
C VAL A 233 7.76 -3.67 28.12
N VAL A 234 7.28 -4.92 28.31
CA VAL A 234 6.35 -5.25 29.39
C VAL A 234 6.98 -5.21 30.78
N THR A 235 8.31 -5.29 30.86
CA THR A 235 9.04 -5.10 32.13
C THR A 235 8.88 -3.66 32.64
N ASN A 236 8.91 -2.67 31.74
CA ASN A 236 8.77 -1.25 32.07
C ASN A 236 7.30 -0.80 32.02
N HIS A 237 6.53 -1.35 31.10
CA HIS A 237 5.13 -1.01 30.81
C HIS A 237 4.25 -2.27 30.82
N PRO A 238 3.87 -2.82 31.99
CA PRO A 238 3.11 -4.08 32.08
C PRO A 238 1.75 -4.06 31.36
N ASN A 239 1.15 -2.87 31.17
CA ASN A 239 -0.09 -2.64 30.45
C ASN A 239 0.10 -2.45 28.92
N ALA A 240 1.33 -2.55 28.42
CA ALA A 240 1.60 -2.49 26.98
C ALA A 240 1.09 -3.76 26.28
N ARG A 241 0.48 -3.57 25.11
CA ARG A 241 -0.06 -4.65 24.29
C ARG A 241 0.31 -4.51 22.83
N LEU A 242 0.82 -5.58 22.23
CA LEU A 242 1.11 -5.66 20.81
C LEU A 242 -0.02 -6.37 20.08
N LEU A 243 -0.62 -5.69 19.11
CA LEU A 243 -1.64 -6.23 18.23
C LEU A 243 -1.04 -6.49 16.84
N ILE A 244 -1.01 -7.74 16.40
CA ILE A 244 -0.61 -8.13 15.05
C ILE A 244 -1.86 -8.49 14.29
N LEU A 245 -2.27 -7.58 13.39
CA LEU A 245 -3.59 -7.57 12.75
C LEU A 245 -3.51 -8.09 11.32
N GLY A 246 -4.19 -9.17 11.03
CA GLY A 246 -4.35 -9.71 9.68
C GLY A 246 -4.13 -11.21 9.58
N GLN A 247 -4.73 -11.78 8.56
CA GLN A 247 -4.59 -13.20 8.24
C GLN A 247 -3.25 -13.51 7.54
N THR A 248 -2.93 -14.79 7.42
CA THR A 248 -1.76 -15.25 6.66
C THR A 248 -1.95 -14.92 5.17
N HIS A 249 -0.88 -14.42 4.54
CA HIS A 249 -0.90 -14.08 3.11
C HIS A 249 -1.34 -15.29 2.28
N PRO A 250 -2.31 -15.17 1.34
CA PRO A 250 -2.88 -16.31 0.60
C PRO A 250 -1.82 -17.21 -0.08
N VAL A 251 -0.81 -16.61 -0.71
CA VAL A 251 0.30 -17.37 -1.33
C VAL A 251 1.14 -18.10 -0.28
N VAL A 252 1.38 -17.50 0.89
CA VAL A 252 2.11 -18.14 2.00
C VAL A 252 1.27 -19.28 2.56
N LEU A 253 -0.03 -19.05 2.75
CA LEU A 253 -0.96 -20.07 3.23
C LEU A 253 -0.97 -21.31 2.31
N ARG A 254 -1.01 -21.09 0.99
CA ARG A 254 -0.98 -22.16 -0.01
C ARG A 254 0.33 -22.95 0.00
N ASN A 255 1.48 -22.26 0.11
CA ASN A 255 2.80 -22.88 -0.02
C ASN A 255 3.35 -23.45 1.29
N GLU A 256 3.11 -22.79 2.41
CA GLU A 256 3.69 -23.07 3.71
C GLU A 256 2.65 -23.37 4.80
N GLY A 257 1.36 -23.13 4.52
CA GLY A 257 0.31 -23.18 5.55
C GLY A 257 0.52 -22.11 6.62
N GLU A 258 0.11 -22.40 7.83
CA GLU A 258 0.20 -21.49 8.99
C GLU A 258 1.55 -21.56 9.75
N LYS A 259 2.62 -22.11 9.13
CA LYS A 259 3.91 -22.34 9.80
C LYS A 259 4.49 -21.07 10.44
N TYR A 260 4.41 -19.93 9.76
CA TYR A 260 4.92 -18.67 10.31
C TYR A 260 4.07 -18.18 11.49
N ARG A 261 2.75 -18.17 11.38
CA ARG A 261 1.86 -17.81 12.50
C ARG A 261 2.06 -18.72 13.71
N GLN A 262 2.20 -20.03 13.48
CA GLN A 262 2.48 -20.99 14.55
C GLN A 262 3.85 -20.73 15.21
N SER A 263 4.86 -20.27 14.45
CA SER A 263 6.15 -19.89 15.03
C SER A 263 6.02 -18.67 15.94
N LEU A 264 5.22 -17.68 15.55
CA LEU A 264 4.92 -16.50 16.40
C LEU A 264 4.19 -16.89 17.67
N LYS A 265 3.18 -17.78 17.59
CA LYS A 265 2.49 -18.32 18.79
C LYS A 265 3.44 -19.02 19.75
N ARG A 266 4.41 -19.80 19.21
CA ARG A 266 5.44 -20.45 20.05
C ARG A 266 6.34 -19.43 20.75
N LEU A 267 6.73 -18.34 20.05
CA LEU A 267 7.51 -17.26 20.66
C LEU A 267 6.75 -16.55 21.77
N ILE A 268 5.47 -16.22 21.55
CA ILE A 268 4.60 -15.62 22.57
C ILE A 268 4.58 -16.49 23.83
N LYS A 269 4.32 -17.79 23.67
CA LYS A 269 4.33 -18.75 24.79
C LYS A 269 5.70 -18.89 25.44
N LYS A 270 6.77 -18.99 24.64
CA LYS A 270 8.15 -19.10 25.14
C LYS A 270 8.54 -17.93 26.05
N TYR A 271 8.03 -16.74 25.76
CA TYR A 271 8.37 -15.52 26.48
C TYR A 271 7.32 -15.15 27.56
N GLY A 272 6.25 -15.93 27.72
CA GLY A 272 5.18 -15.66 28.70
C GLY A 272 4.38 -14.39 28.37
N LEU A 273 4.20 -14.07 27.08
CA LEU A 273 3.59 -12.83 26.60
C LEU A 273 2.12 -13.00 26.16
N GLU A 274 1.43 -14.07 26.57
CA GLU A 274 0.06 -14.38 26.13
C GLU A 274 -0.95 -13.29 26.51
N ARG A 275 -0.66 -12.52 27.55
CA ARG A 275 -1.50 -11.38 27.97
C ARG A 275 -1.17 -10.08 27.25
N ASN A 276 0.02 -9.99 26.63
CA ASN A 276 0.56 -8.76 26.06
C ASN A 276 0.66 -8.78 24.53
N VAL A 277 0.52 -9.93 23.90
CA VAL A 277 0.59 -10.05 22.43
C VAL A 277 -0.61 -10.80 21.89
N GLU A 278 -1.30 -10.17 20.96
CA GLU A 278 -2.48 -10.73 20.29
C GLU A 278 -2.27 -10.85 18.78
N LEU A 279 -2.62 -12.02 18.24
CA LEU A 279 -2.61 -12.30 16.81
C LEU A 279 -4.05 -12.38 16.29
N VAL A 280 -4.51 -11.33 15.60
CA VAL A 280 -5.84 -11.30 14.99
C VAL A 280 -5.78 -11.96 13.61
N ASN A 281 -6.32 -13.20 13.49
CA ASN A 281 -6.25 -14.00 12.27
C ASN A 281 -7.51 -13.87 11.42
N ARG A 282 -7.71 -12.73 10.80
CA ARG A 282 -8.78 -12.51 9.81
C ARG A 282 -8.41 -11.36 8.88
N TYR A 283 -9.01 -11.34 7.69
CA TYR A 283 -8.96 -10.18 6.83
C TYR A 283 -9.80 -9.06 7.44
N LEU A 284 -9.22 -7.88 7.57
CA LEU A 284 -9.88 -6.71 8.17
C LEU A 284 -10.44 -5.81 7.08
N SER A 285 -11.67 -5.36 7.26
CA SER A 285 -12.26 -4.30 6.45
C SER A 285 -11.53 -2.97 6.68
N LEU A 286 -11.68 -2.03 5.74
CA LEU A 286 -11.09 -0.70 5.89
C LEU A 286 -11.56 -0.01 7.18
N SER A 287 -12.84 -0.11 7.53
CA SER A 287 -13.39 0.47 8.75
C SER A 287 -12.78 -0.11 10.02
N GLU A 288 -12.52 -1.42 10.05
CA GLU A 288 -11.84 -2.07 11.17
C GLU A 288 -10.36 -1.65 11.27
N ILE A 289 -9.64 -1.58 10.13
CA ILE A 289 -8.26 -1.08 10.10
C ILE A 289 -8.21 0.35 10.65
N VAL A 290 -9.12 1.21 10.22
CA VAL A 290 -9.23 2.60 10.72
C VAL A 290 -9.49 2.62 12.22
N GLY A 291 -10.44 1.82 12.72
CA GLY A 291 -10.74 1.71 14.15
C GLY A 291 -9.53 1.28 14.98
N PHE A 292 -8.80 0.24 14.54
CA PHE A 292 -7.57 -0.19 15.20
C PHE A 292 -6.46 0.86 15.13
N LEU A 293 -6.28 1.52 13.98
CA LEU A 293 -5.31 2.60 13.87
C LEU A 293 -5.66 3.76 14.81
N GLN A 294 -6.91 4.16 14.90
CA GLN A 294 -7.34 5.22 15.81
C GLN A 294 -7.06 4.87 17.28
N ALA A 295 -7.20 3.60 17.68
CA ALA A 295 -6.88 3.12 19.03
C ALA A 295 -5.36 2.96 19.31
N THR A 296 -4.53 2.92 18.27
CA THR A 296 -3.09 2.64 18.36
C THR A 296 -2.30 3.85 18.87
N ASP A 297 -1.41 3.63 19.84
CA ASP A 297 -0.46 4.64 20.33
C ASP A 297 0.83 4.67 19.50
N ILE A 298 1.36 3.48 19.18
CA ILE A 298 2.61 3.30 18.43
C ILE A 298 2.38 2.27 17.32
N TYR A 299 2.75 2.61 16.11
CA TYR A 299 2.67 1.68 14.98
C TYR A 299 4.06 1.14 14.60
N VAL A 300 4.18 -0.17 14.36
CA VAL A 300 5.48 -0.80 14.07
C VAL A 300 5.49 -1.54 12.74
N THR A 301 6.57 -1.37 11.97
CA THR A 301 6.86 -2.14 10.75
C THR A 301 8.31 -2.63 10.80
N PRO A 302 8.60 -3.73 11.55
CA PRO A 302 9.95 -4.24 11.77
C PRO A 302 10.43 -5.15 10.62
N PHE A 303 10.20 -4.71 9.37
CA PHE A 303 10.48 -5.50 8.17
C PHE A 303 11.99 -5.80 8.03
N PRO A 304 12.39 -7.06 7.81
CA PRO A 304 13.81 -7.40 7.64
C PRO A 304 14.38 -6.95 6.28
N GLY A 305 13.53 -6.86 5.24
CA GLY A 305 13.92 -6.43 3.90
C GLY A 305 13.93 -4.91 3.78
N LEU A 306 14.99 -4.34 3.20
CA LEU A 306 15.20 -2.90 3.10
C LEU A 306 14.85 -2.28 1.75
N ASP A 307 14.54 -3.09 0.76
CA ASP A 307 14.37 -2.64 -0.63
C ASP A 307 12.95 -2.15 -0.96
N GLN A 308 12.04 -2.21 0.01
CA GLN A 308 10.65 -1.90 -0.20
C GLN A 308 10.45 -0.39 -0.44
N ILE A 309 9.96 -0.04 -1.63
CA ILE A 309 9.70 1.36 -2.06
C ILE A 309 8.25 1.81 -1.82
N THR A 310 7.39 0.92 -1.34
CA THR A 310 5.97 1.20 -1.09
C THR A 310 5.52 0.41 0.13
N SER A 311 4.79 1.05 1.02
CA SER A 311 4.16 0.40 2.17
C SER A 311 2.81 1.03 2.47
N GLY A 312 1.73 0.43 1.96
CA GLY A 312 0.36 0.89 2.24
C GLY A 312 0.05 0.90 3.73
N THR A 313 0.57 -0.08 4.48
CA THR A 313 0.32 -0.19 5.92
C THR A 313 0.99 0.93 6.72
N LEU A 314 2.23 1.31 6.38
CA LEU A 314 2.89 2.46 6.99
C LEU A 314 2.24 3.78 6.53
N ALA A 315 1.87 3.89 5.25
CA ALA A 315 1.16 5.06 4.74
C ALA A 315 -0.15 5.31 5.52
N TYR A 316 -0.94 4.28 5.76
CA TYR A 316 -2.18 4.38 6.57
C TYR A 316 -1.89 4.80 8.01
N ALA A 317 -0.83 4.27 8.63
CA ALA A 317 -0.47 4.60 9.99
C ALA A 317 -0.04 6.07 10.16
N ILE A 318 0.81 6.61 9.27
CA ILE A 318 1.16 8.04 9.27
C ILE A 318 -0.06 8.91 8.95
N GLY A 319 -0.95 8.43 8.05
CA GLY A 319 -2.21 9.08 7.71
C GLY A 319 -3.20 9.16 8.87
N ALA A 320 -3.19 8.16 9.74
CA ALA A 320 -3.95 8.16 10.99
C ALA A 320 -3.26 8.94 12.13
N GLY A 321 -2.11 9.56 11.85
CA GLY A 321 -1.36 10.32 12.85
C GLY A 321 -0.81 9.43 13.96
N LYS A 322 -0.19 8.31 13.62
CA LYS A 322 0.46 7.42 14.59
C LYS A 322 1.95 7.70 14.69
N ALA A 323 2.51 7.59 15.89
CA ALA A 323 3.94 7.56 16.06
C ALA A 323 4.45 6.22 15.52
N CYS A 324 5.15 6.26 14.39
CA CYS A 324 5.59 5.06 13.69
C CYS A 324 7.05 4.74 14.00
N ILE A 325 7.34 3.44 14.19
CA ILE A 325 8.69 2.90 14.28
C ILE A 325 8.86 1.89 13.15
N ALA A 326 9.87 2.05 12.31
CA ALA A 326 10.12 1.18 11.17
C ALA A 326 11.60 0.82 11.04
N THR A 327 11.90 -0.29 10.40
CA THR A 327 13.23 -0.52 9.84
C THR A 327 13.46 0.42 8.66
N PRO A 328 14.72 0.77 8.30
CA PRO A 328 15.02 1.80 7.32
C PRO A 328 14.88 1.30 5.88
N TYR A 329 13.76 0.64 5.54
CA TYR A 329 13.45 0.40 4.13
C TYR A 329 13.11 1.73 3.44
N LEU A 330 13.30 1.79 2.13
CA LEU A 330 13.34 3.05 1.39
C LEU A 330 12.11 3.94 1.59
N PHE A 331 10.91 3.36 1.51
CA PHE A 331 9.70 4.12 1.79
C PHE A 331 9.70 4.69 3.21
N ALA A 332 10.10 3.89 4.22
CA ALA A 332 10.13 4.35 5.60
C ALA A 332 11.16 5.47 5.82
N GLN A 333 12.34 5.40 5.20
CA GLN A 333 13.35 6.46 5.30
C GLN A 333 12.80 7.80 4.81
N GLU A 334 12.06 7.81 3.70
CA GLU A 334 11.51 9.05 3.14
C GLU A 334 10.32 9.59 3.95
N VAL A 335 9.33 8.72 4.26
CA VAL A 335 8.09 9.20 4.90
C VAL A 335 8.25 9.47 6.40
N LEU A 336 9.22 8.83 7.07
CA LEU A 336 9.50 9.05 8.50
C LEU A 336 10.60 10.07 8.77
N ALA A 337 11.22 10.66 7.74
CA ALA A 337 12.19 11.74 7.88
C ALA A 337 11.58 12.95 8.63
N ASP A 338 12.39 13.94 8.97
CA ASP A 338 11.98 15.21 9.57
C ASP A 338 11.09 15.05 10.81
N ASN A 339 11.49 14.14 11.70
CA ASN A 339 10.78 13.88 12.96
C ASN A 339 9.31 13.41 12.77
N ARG A 340 9.05 12.63 11.72
CA ARG A 340 7.73 12.00 11.44
C ARG A 340 7.63 10.56 11.94
N GLY A 341 8.75 9.99 12.42
CA GLY A 341 8.83 8.64 12.97
C GLY A 341 10.21 8.31 13.48
N LEU A 342 10.41 7.07 13.91
CA LEU A 342 11.71 6.57 14.36
C LEU A 342 12.14 5.39 13.49
N LEU A 343 13.45 5.30 13.23
CA LEU A 343 14.04 4.17 12.53
C LEU A 343 14.78 3.27 13.52
N VAL A 344 14.70 1.95 13.27
CA VAL A 344 15.37 0.90 14.06
C VAL A 344 16.19 0.00 13.16
N ARG A 345 17.25 -0.60 13.72
CA ARG A 345 18.08 -1.55 13.00
C ARG A 345 17.29 -2.81 12.64
N PRO A 346 17.42 -3.32 11.41
CA PRO A 346 16.75 -4.54 10.99
C PRO A 346 17.17 -5.73 11.86
N GLY A 347 16.19 -6.55 12.29
CA GLY A 347 16.45 -7.73 13.10
C GLY A 347 16.87 -7.45 14.54
N ASP A 348 16.84 -6.19 15.01
CA ASP A 348 17.27 -5.81 16.34
C ASP A 348 16.07 -5.54 17.25
N ALA A 349 15.64 -6.58 17.96
CA ALA A 349 14.53 -6.50 18.92
C ALA A 349 14.83 -5.57 20.10
N LYS A 350 16.11 -5.44 20.49
CA LYS A 350 16.52 -4.56 21.60
C LYS A 350 16.36 -3.09 21.21
N ASP A 351 16.87 -2.69 20.03
CA ASP A 351 16.71 -1.33 19.52
C ASP A 351 15.20 -0.98 19.34
N LEU A 352 14.40 -1.94 18.87
CA LEU A 352 12.95 -1.76 18.78
C LEU A 352 12.31 -1.55 20.16
N ALA A 353 12.69 -2.33 21.17
CA ALA A 353 12.21 -2.18 22.54
C ALA A 353 12.60 -0.81 23.13
N GLU A 354 13.85 -0.37 22.92
CA GLU A 354 14.33 0.95 23.36
C GLU A 354 13.50 2.08 22.76
N LYS A 355 13.17 2.02 21.47
CA LYS A 355 12.35 3.05 20.81
C LYS A 355 10.88 3.01 21.26
N ILE A 356 10.31 1.82 21.49
CA ILE A 356 8.95 1.70 22.04
C ILE A 356 8.90 2.30 23.46
N ASN A 357 9.81 1.88 24.35
CA ASN A 357 9.89 2.42 25.71
C ASN A 357 10.06 3.94 25.68
N TYR A 358 10.99 4.46 24.85
CA TYR A 358 11.18 5.90 24.69
C TYR A 358 9.87 6.63 24.35
N LEU A 359 9.07 6.13 23.42
CA LEU A 359 7.81 6.77 23.03
C LEU A 359 6.72 6.61 24.10
N LEU A 360 6.75 5.54 24.91
CA LEU A 360 5.81 5.34 26.02
C LEU A 360 6.17 6.27 27.19
N ASP A 361 7.46 6.45 27.49
CA ASP A 361 7.96 7.35 28.55
C ASP A 361 7.82 8.84 28.20
N HIS A 362 7.74 9.17 26.91
CA HIS A 362 7.72 10.55 26.43
C HIS A 362 6.46 10.87 25.60
N PRO A 363 5.26 10.90 26.22
CA PRO A 363 3.99 11.09 25.50
C PRO A 363 3.90 12.39 24.71
N ARG A 364 4.57 13.46 25.16
CA ARG A 364 4.66 14.74 24.44
C ARG A 364 5.44 14.57 23.12
N LYS A 365 6.55 13.83 23.15
CA LYS A 365 7.37 13.55 21.96
C LYS A 365 6.64 12.62 20.99
N ARG A 366 5.96 11.60 21.52
CA ARG A 366 5.08 10.71 20.73
C ARG A 366 4.01 11.52 19.99
N LEU A 367 3.35 12.47 20.68
CA LEU A 367 2.32 13.32 20.07
C LEU A 367 2.91 14.28 19.02
N GLU A 368 4.11 14.83 19.25
CA GLU A 368 4.82 15.67 18.28
C GLU A 368 5.10 14.90 16.97
N ILE A 369 5.67 13.71 17.07
CA ILE A 369 5.94 12.82 15.93
C ILE A 369 4.63 12.49 15.20
N ALA A 370 3.59 12.13 15.93
CA ALA A 370 2.28 11.81 15.39
C ALA A 370 1.67 12.98 14.60
N ARG A 371 1.78 14.21 15.11
CA ARG A 371 1.31 15.43 14.43
C ARG A 371 2.09 15.73 13.16
N ASN A 372 3.41 15.56 13.18
CA ASN A 372 4.26 15.78 12.01
C ASN A 372 3.94 14.75 10.91
N ALA A 373 3.77 13.47 11.29
CA ALA A 373 3.36 12.41 10.37
C ALA A 373 1.99 12.69 9.75
N TYR A 374 1.01 13.08 10.56
CA TYR A 374 -0.33 13.43 10.12
C TYR A 374 -0.34 14.63 9.16
N ALA A 375 0.39 15.69 9.48
CA ALA A 375 0.48 16.89 8.64
C ALA A 375 1.08 16.57 7.26
N TYR A 376 2.17 15.79 7.23
CA TYR A 376 2.78 15.31 6.00
C TYR A 376 1.82 14.49 5.14
N ALA A 377 1.07 13.59 5.78
CA ALA A 377 0.20 12.65 5.09
C ALA A 377 -1.10 13.29 4.53
N ARG A 378 -1.41 14.56 4.83
CA ARG A 378 -2.61 15.23 4.27
C ARG A 378 -2.61 15.32 2.74
N ASN A 379 -1.45 15.39 2.12
CA ASN A 379 -1.33 15.35 0.66
C ASN A 379 -1.55 13.96 0.06
N MET A 380 -1.57 12.93 0.91
CA MET A 380 -1.71 11.52 0.53
C MET A 380 -3.15 11.01 0.58
N ILE A 381 -4.13 11.79 1.07
CA ILE A 381 -5.53 11.35 1.09
C ILE A 381 -6.02 11.04 -0.34
N TRP A 382 -6.84 9.99 -0.47
CA TRP A 382 -7.28 9.49 -1.78
C TRP A 382 -7.83 10.56 -2.73
N PRO A 383 -8.63 11.56 -2.29
CA PRO A 383 -9.06 12.64 -3.21
C PRO A 383 -7.91 13.44 -3.82
N ASN A 384 -6.87 13.74 -3.03
CA ASN A 384 -5.71 14.50 -3.53
C ASN A 384 -4.87 13.64 -4.50
N VAL A 385 -4.71 12.35 -4.20
CA VAL A 385 -4.00 11.40 -5.07
C VAL A 385 -4.77 11.24 -6.38
N ALA A 386 -6.07 11.03 -6.32
CA ALA A 386 -6.92 10.89 -7.51
C ALA A 386 -6.89 12.14 -8.40
N LEU A 387 -6.90 13.34 -7.79
CA LEU A 387 -6.77 14.59 -8.54
C LEU A 387 -5.45 14.64 -9.35
N ARG A 388 -4.33 14.26 -8.73
CA ARG A 388 -3.04 14.21 -9.42
C ARG A 388 -3.00 13.20 -10.58
N TYR A 389 -3.67 12.05 -10.42
CA TYR A 389 -3.81 11.10 -11.53
C TYR A 389 -4.66 11.68 -12.67
N LEU A 390 -5.78 12.37 -12.36
CA LEU A 390 -6.63 13.00 -13.36
C LEU A 390 -5.89 14.14 -14.09
N GLU A 391 -5.13 14.97 -13.37
CA GLU A 391 -4.27 16.01 -13.95
C GLU A 391 -3.25 15.40 -14.91
N LEU A 392 -2.56 14.32 -14.48
CA LEU A 392 -1.61 13.59 -15.30
C LEU A 392 -2.27 13.02 -16.57
N PHE A 393 -3.45 12.42 -16.42
CA PHE A 393 -4.22 11.89 -17.55
C PHE A 393 -4.65 13.01 -18.51
N GLY A 394 -5.06 14.16 -17.99
CA GLY A 394 -5.39 15.35 -18.79
C GLY A 394 -4.21 15.82 -19.64
N ILE A 395 -3.05 15.96 -19.03
CA ILE A 395 -1.80 16.33 -19.73
C ILE A 395 -1.48 15.35 -20.85
N ILE A 396 -1.56 14.03 -20.58
CA ILE A 396 -1.18 12.98 -21.53
C ILE A 396 -2.18 12.86 -22.69
N THR A 397 -3.47 13.12 -22.42
CA THR A 397 -4.54 13.00 -23.43
C THR A 397 -4.85 14.31 -24.14
N GLY A 398 -4.32 15.43 -23.69
CA GLY A 398 -4.61 16.77 -24.20
C GLY A 398 -6.03 17.26 -23.88
N LYS A 399 -6.62 16.82 -22.78
CA LYS A 399 -7.99 17.15 -22.32
C LYS A 399 -7.99 18.03 -21.08
#